data_c0fa1601623fe68918fa398de28091c8
#
_entry.id   c0fa1601623fe68918fa398de28091c8
#
_cell.length_a   1.000
_cell.length_b   1.000
_cell.length_c   1.000
_cell.angle_alpha   90.00
_cell.angle_beta   90.00
_cell.angle_gamma   90.00
#
_symmetry.space_group_name_H-M   'P 1'
#
loop_
_entity.id
_entity.type
_entity.pdbx_description
1 polymer ?
#
loop_
_entity_poly.entity_id
_entity_poly.type
_entity_poly.pdbx_seq_one_letter_code
_entity_poly.pdbx_strand_id
1 'polypeptide(L)'
;KKEYDLITSLDRLQSFADSIKEGEWLSVDLETTSVNPMIAEIVGFSFSVKKDTGVYVPIHFKDKVDNLFGDNDLEIAINILKPVLENEKIPKTGQNIKYDALIMKRFGIDLQGIEFDTMIAAHLIDPNARSYKLDNLSLSHLNYKMVPIQDLIGSGRNQITMDQVELADITFYAAEDADVVIELTDIFLKELKKQNLYSYFK
;
A
#
# COMPACT_ATOMS: atom_id res chain seq x y z
N LYS A 1 1.57 13.63 -14.66
CA LYS A 1 2.17 12.38 -15.17
C LYS A 1 2.56 11.56 -13.95
N LYS A 2 2.05 10.35 -13.84
CA LYS A 2 2.40 9.42 -12.73
C LYS A 2 3.88 9.04 -12.82
N GLU A 3 4.59 9.07 -11.69
CA GLU A 3 6.00 8.73 -11.54
C GLU A 3 6.10 7.56 -10.56
N TYR A 4 6.02 6.35 -11.11
CA TYR A 4 6.09 5.12 -10.34
C TYR A 4 7.46 4.48 -10.49
N ASP A 5 8.05 4.11 -9.37
CA ASP A 5 9.43 3.65 -9.29
C ASP A 5 9.52 2.24 -8.69
N LEU A 6 10.45 1.45 -9.22
CA LEU A 6 10.75 0.11 -8.77
C LEU A 6 12.09 0.10 -8.04
N ILE A 7 12.10 -0.29 -6.77
CA ILE A 7 13.32 -0.44 -5.98
C ILE A 7 13.77 -1.90 -5.98
N THR A 8 14.94 -2.14 -6.59
CA THR A 8 15.52 -3.48 -6.74
C THR A 8 16.93 -3.59 -6.15
N SER A 9 17.36 -2.63 -5.34
CA SER A 9 18.64 -2.70 -4.63
C SER A 9 18.54 -2.16 -3.20
N LEU A 10 19.34 -2.72 -2.31
CA LEU A 10 19.37 -2.34 -0.89
C LEU A 10 19.75 -0.87 -0.69
N ASP A 11 20.71 -0.35 -1.47
CA ASP A 11 21.13 1.05 -1.36
C ASP A 11 19.98 2.01 -1.73
N ARG A 12 19.18 1.66 -2.75
CA ARG A 12 18.00 2.45 -3.11
C ARG A 12 16.91 2.34 -2.07
N LEU A 13 16.70 1.14 -1.50
CA LEU A 13 15.74 0.94 -0.42
C LEU A 13 16.12 1.74 0.83
N GLN A 14 17.40 1.72 1.21
CA GLN A 14 17.89 2.53 2.33
C GLN A 14 17.72 4.02 2.04
N SER A 15 18.11 4.47 0.84
CA SER A 15 17.95 5.88 0.44
C SER A 15 16.47 6.32 0.45
N PHE A 16 15.55 5.45 0.04
CA PHE A 16 14.12 5.72 0.13
C PHE A 16 13.67 5.82 1.58
N ALA A 17 14.04 4.85 2.44
CA ALA A 17 13.69 4.87 3.86
C ALA A 17 14.22 6.14 4.55
N ASP A 18 15.46 6.54 4.28
CA ASP A 18 16.09 7.75 4.82
C ASP A 18 15.45 9.05 4.33
N SER A 19 14.77 9.01 3.19
CA SER A 19 14.07 10.17 2.62
C SER A 19 12.75 10.50 3.29
N ILE A 20 12.15 9.53 4.01
CA ILE A 20 10.85 9.70 4.68
C ILE A 20 11.04 10.48 5.97
N LYS A 21 10.24 11.55 6.15
CA LYS A 21 10.40 12.47 7.27
C LYS A 21 9.26 12.37 8.28
N GLU A 22 9.57 12.61 9.54
CA GLU A 22 8.58 12.76 10.60
C GLU A 22 7.58 13.87 10.26
N GLY A 23 6.30 13.62 10.47
CA GLY A 23 5.22 14.56 10.19
C GLY A 23 4.71 14.57 8.73
N GLU A 24 5.40 13.90 7.80
CA GLU A 24 4.92 13.72 6.42
C GLU A 24 4.12 12.42 6.30
N TRP A 25 3.02 12.45 5.54
CA TRP A 25 2.20 11.27 5.29
C TRP A 25 2.96 10.21 4.51
N LEU A 26 2.84 8.97 4.96
CA LEU A 26 3.29 7.78 4.24
C LEU A 26 2.08 6.87 3.97
N SER A 27 1.72 6.72 2.70
CA SER A 27 0.83 5.65 2.28
C SER A 27 1.58 4.33 2.29
N VAL A 28 0.95 3.31 2.85
CA VAL A 28 1.51 1.96 2.97
C VAL A 28 0.48 0.96 2.48
N ASP A 29 0.92 0.05 1.60
CA ASP A 29 0.12 -1.05 1.11
C ASP A 29 1.00 -2.29 0.87
N LEU A 30 0.43 -3.48 0.90
CA LEU A 30 1.12 -4.75 0.68
C LEU A 30 0.51 -5.51 -0.50
N GLU A 31 1.36 -5.98 -1.39
CA GLU A 31 0.99 -7.05 -2.30
C GLU A 31 1.25 -8.41 -1.64
N THR A 32 0.27 -9.30 -1.71
CA THR A 32 0.27 -10.54 -0.94
C THR A 32 -0.25 -11.73 -1.75
N THR A 33 0.10 -12.94 -1.30
CA THR A 33 -0.33 -14.18 -1.97
C THR A 33 -1.78 -14.57 -1.66
N SER A 34 -2.44 -13.98 -0.66
CA SER A 34 -3.78 -14.39 -0.21
C SER A 34 -4.53 -13.23 0.45
N VAL A 35 -5.84 -13.20 0.30
CA VAL A 35 -6.74 -12.27 1.01
C VAL A 35 -6.94 -12.64 2.50
N ASN A 36 -6.46 -13.80 2.93
CA ASN A 36 -6.50 -14.21 4.34
C ASN A 36 -5.20 -13.79 5.04
N PRO A 37 -5.22 -12.79 5.94
CA PRO A 37 -4.02 -12.26 6.56
C PRO A 37 -3.27 -13.28 7.44
N MET A 38 -3.93 -14.37 7.84
CA MET A 38 -3.31 -15.40 8.69
C MET A 38 -2.36 -16.33 7.93
N ILE A 39 -2.48 -16.39 6.59
CA ILE A 39 -1.66 -17.26 5.73
C ILE A 39 -1.00 -16.53 4.58
N ALA A 40 -1.30 -15.24 4.40
CA ALA A 40 -0.74 -14.43 3.33
C ALA A 40 0.78 -14.27 3.52
N GLU A 41 1.53 -14.43 2.43
CA GLU A 41 2.95 -14.09 2.35
C GLU A 41 3.10 -12.74 1.67
N ILE A 42 4.14 -11.97 2.03
CA ILE A 42 4.42 -10.67 1.44
C ILE A 42 5.07 -10.88 0.08
N VAL A 43 4.45 -10.37 -0.97
CA VAL A 43 5.00 -10.32 -2.34
C VAL A 43 5.82 -9.05 -2.53
N GLY A 44 5.36 -7.94 -1.97
CA GLY A 44 6.09 -6.69 -1.98
C GLY A 44 5.41 -5.62 -1.13
N PHE A 45 6.13 -4.52 -0.94
CA PHE A 45 5.63 -3.31 -0.28
C PHE A 45 5.42 -2.21 -1.31
N SER A 46 4.36 -1.44 -1.17
CA SER A 46 4.19 -0.21 -1.93
C SER A 46 4.00 0.99 -1.02
N PHE A 47 4.55 2.11 -1.46
CA PHE A 47 4.58 3.35 -0.69
C PHE A 47 4.31 4.56 -1.58
N SER A 48 3.70 5.59 -0.99
CA SER A 48 3.66 6.93 -1.57
C SER A 48 3.74 7.98 -0.46
N VAL A 49 4.43 9.08 -0.75
CA VAL A 49 4.55 10.25 0.16
C VAL A 49 3.86 11.49 -0.42
N LYS A 50 3.52 11.46 -1.68
CA LYS A 50 2.86 12.59 -2.36
C LYS A 50 2.14 12.13 -3.62
N LYS A 51 1.15 12.92 -4.01
CA LYS A 51 0.38 12.74 -5.25
C LYS A 51 1.27 12.52 -6.47
N ASP A 52 0.79 11.68 -7.38
CA ASP A 52 1.41 11.30 -8.66
C ASP A 52 2.76 10.58 -8.51
N THR A 53 3.09 10.07 -7.31
CA THR A 53 4.29 9.26 -7.09
C THR A 53 3.98 7.99 -6.33
N GLY A 54 4.72 6.94 -6.60
CA GLY A 54 4.63 5.68 -5.88
C GLY A 54 5.92 4.87 -6.04
N VAL A 55 6.17 4.03 -5.07
CA VAL A 55 7.35 3.15 -5.04
C VAL A 55 6.88 1.73 -4.75
N TYR A 56 7.39 0.78 -5.51
CA TYR A 56 7.21 -0.64 -5.23
C TYR A 56 8.54 -1.32 -4.89
N VAL A 57 8.53 -2.09 -3.81
CA VAL A 57 9.67 -2.87 -3.31
C VAL A 57 9.29 -4.35 -3.39
N PRO A 58 9.69 -5.05 -4.45
CA PRO A 58 9.38 -6.48 -4.62
C PRO A 58 10.20 -7.31 -3.65
N ILE A 59 9.58 -8.32 -3.02
CA ILE A 59 10.22 -9.22 -2.07
C ILE A 59 10.23 -10.64 -2.60
N HIS A 60 9.07 -11.17 -2.97
CA HIS A 60 8.93 -12.57 -3.36
C HIS A 60 8.29 -12.70 -4.73
N PHE A 61 8.94 -13.49 -5.61
CA PHE A 61 8.39 -13.89 -6.90
C PHE A 61 8.54 -15.37 -7.09
N LYS A 62 7.45 -16.02 -7.44
CA LYS A 62 7.43 -17.43 -7.73
C LYS A 62 8.19 -17.71 -9.03
N ASP A 63 9.02 -18.74 -9.01
CA ASP A 63 9.76 -19.24 -10.19
C ASP A 63 10.77 -18.25 -10.83
N LYS A 64 11.09 -17.12 -10.18
CA LYS A 64 12.18 -16.24 -10.63
C LYS A 64 13.48 -16.60 -9.95
N VAL A 65 14.51 -16.91 -10.78
CA VAL A 65 15.80 -17.45 -10.36
C VAL A 65 16.66 -16.41 -9.65
N ASP A 66 16.41 -15.13 -9.89
CA ASP A 66 17.19 -14.04 -9.32
C ASP A 66 16.35 -13.32 -8.24
N ASN A 67 16.61 -13.66 -6.99
CA ASN A 67 16.18 -12.82 -5.87
C ASN A 67 16.79 -11.43 -6.05
N LEU A 68 15.94 -10.39 -6.06
CA LEU A 68 16.38 -9.03 -6.39
C LEU A 68 17.34 -8.44 -5.36
N PHE A 69 17.29 -8.95 -4.13
CA PHE A 69 18.15 -8.51 -3.00
C PHE A 69 19.04 -9.63 -2.45
N GLY A 70 18.85 -10.90 -2.87
CA GLY A 70 19.60 -12.08 -2.38
C GLY A 70 18.73 -13.07 -1.58
N ASP A 71 19.34 -14.08 -0.98
CA ASP A 71 18.64 -15.21 -0.35
C ASP A 71 17.82 -14.85 0.91
N ASN A 72 17.99 -13.65 1.49
CA ASN A 72 17.30 -13.18 2.68
C ASN A 72 16.55 -11.87 2.44
N ASP A 73 16.02 -11.67 1.25
CA ASP A 73 15.42 -10.42 0.77
C ASP A 73 14.40 -9.83 1.73
N LEU A 74 13.47 -10.65 2.21
CA LEU A 74 12.41 -10.19 3.11
C LEU A 74 12.99 -9.70 4.45
N GLU A 75 13.91 -10.44 5.06
CA GLU A 75 14.52 -10.05 6.35
C GLU A 75 15.31 -8.75 6.22
N ILE A 76 16.08 -8.61 5.14
CA ILE A 76 16.88 -7.40 4.89
C ILE A 76 15.97 -6.20 4.64
N ALA A 77 14.94 -6.36 3.79
CA ALA A 77 13.96 -5.30 3.53
C ALA A 77 13.21 -4.89 4.80
N ILE A 78 12.81 -5.85 5.63
CA ILE A 78 12.19 -5.58 6.93
C ILE A 78 13.12 -4.76 7.82
N ASN A 79 14.39 -5.13 7.94
CA ASN A 79 15.36 -4.43 8.78
C ASN A 79 15.57 -2.98 8.33
N ILE A 80 15.52 -2.69 7.03
CA ILE A 80 15.62 -1.34 6.48
C ILE A 80 14.31 -0.55 6.70
N LEU A 81 13.15 -1.17 6.45
CA LEU A 81 11.86 -0.49 6.50
C LEU A 81 11.31 -0.34 7.92
N LYS A 82 11.67 -1.24 8.83
CA LYS A 82 11.14 -1.29 10.19
C LYS A 82 11.29 0.04 10.96
N PRO A 83 12.44 0.75 10.94
CA PRO A 83 12.56 2.04 11.61
C PRO A 83 11.55 3.10 11.14
N VAL A 84 11.14 3.04 9.87
CA VAL A 84 10.13 3.93 9.29
C VAL A 84 8.72 3.48 9.66
N LEU A 85 8.44 2.18 9.51
CA LEU A 85 7.10 1.61 9.73
C LEU A 85 6.70 1.64 11.21
N GLU A 86 7.65 1.49 12.13
CA GLU A 86 7.42 1.52 13.57
C GLU A 86 7.57 2.92 14.20
N ASN A 87 7.89 3.95 13.43
CA ASN A 87 7.98 5.32 13.94
C ASN A 87 6.59 5.96 14.05
N GLU A 88 6.12 6.18 15.27
CA GLU A 88 4.82 6.83 15.56
C GLU A 88 4.70 8.26 15.01
N LYS A 89 5.82 8.95 14.79
CA LYS A 89 5.82 10.34 14.31
C LYS A 89 5.68 10.45 12.79
N ILE A 90 5.75 9.35 12.08
CA ILE A 90 5.45 9.28 10.65
C ILE A 90 4.00 8.83 10.51
N PRO A 91 3.05 9.72 10.15
CA PRO A 91 1.64 9.37 10.02
C PRO A 91 1.44 8.42 8.82
N LYS A 92 0.89 7.23 9.06
CA LYS A 92 0.58 6.26 8.02
C LYS A 92 -0.87 6.33 7.62
N THR A 93 -1.09 6.14 6.33
CA THR A 93 -2.41 5.96 5.73
C THR A 93 -2.42 4.71 4.85
N GLY A 94 -3.58 4.09 4.69
CA GLY A 94 -3.76 2.92 3.83
C GLY A 94 -5.23 2.69 3.50
N GLN A 95 -5.48 1.73 2.63
CA GLN A 95 -6.83 1.25 2.30
C GLN A 95 -7.08 -0.07 3.04
N ASN A 96 -7.94 -0.08 4.07
CA ASN A 96 -8.09 -1.24 4.96
C ASN A 96 -6.75 -1.65 5.63
N ILE A 97 -5.99 -0.66 6.04
CA ILE A 97 -4.61 -0.78 6.56
C ILE A 97 -4.48 -1.79 7.72
N LYS A 98 -5.59 -2.12 8.37
CA LYS A 98 -5.62 -3.19 9.39
C LYS A 98 -5.19 -4.55 8.82
N TYR A 99 -5.54 -4.84 7.56
CA TYR A 99 -5.12 -6.07 6.88
C TYR A 99 -3.59 -6.12 6.78
N ASP A 100 -2.98 -5.03 6.32
CA ASP A 100 -1.53 -4.92 6.14
C ASP A 100 -0.80 -4.99 7.49
N ALA A 101 -1.31 -4.28 8.51
CA ALA A 101 -0.76 -4.31 9.86
C ALA A 101 -0.76 -5.71 10.47
N LEU A 102 -1.82 -6.52 10.23
CA LEU A 102 -1.88 -7.91 10.71
C LEU A 102 -0.82 -8.79 10.05
N ILE A 103 -0.60 -8.61 8.75
CA ILE A 103 0.45 -9.36 8.02
C ILE A 103 1.82 -8.91 8.49
N MET A 104 2.09 -7.59 8.50
CA MET A 104 3.37 -7.03 8.97
C MET A 104 3.73 -7.53 10.36
N LYS A 105 2.74 -7.63 11.26
CA LYS A 105 2.95 -8.15 12.63
C LYS A 105 3.45 -9.60 12.64
N ARG A 106 2.97 -10.44 11.73
CA ARG A 106 3.46 -11.84 11.59
C ARG A 106 4.92 -11.88 11.13
N PHE A 107 5.35 -10.89 10.37
CA PHE A 107 6.74 -10.74 9.91
C PHE A 107 7.61 -9.87 10.82
N GLY A 108 7.14 -9.58 12.04
CA GLY A 108 7.92 -8.87 13.06
C GLY A 108 7.96 -7.36 12.93
N ILE A 109 7.06 -6.76 12.14
CA ILE A 109 6.88 -5.30 12.03
C ILE A 109 5.64 -4.91 12.83
N ASP A 110 5.80 -4.05 13.84
CA ASP A 110 4.69 -3.47 14.61
C ASP A 110 4.33 -2.09 14.02
N LEU A 111 3.49 -2.08 12.98
CA LEU A 111 3.13 -0.85 12.27
C LEU A 111 2.57 0.19 13.26
N GLN A 112 3.25 1.32 13.41
CA GLN A 112 2.89 2.41 14.31
C GLN A 112 2.53 3.69 13.53
N GLY A 113 1.88 4.64 14.21
CA GLY A 113 1.49 5.90 13.57
C GLY A 113 0.39 5.72 12.52
N ILE A 114 -0.47 4.70 12.64
CA ILE A 114 -1.65 4.55 11.77
C ILE A 114 -2.62 5.67 12.12
N GLU A 115 -2.70 6.65 11.24
CA GLU A 115 -3.52 7.84 11.45
C GLU A 115 -4.75 7.88 10.56
N PHE A 116 -4.74 7.13 9.43
CA PHE A 116 -5.83 7.18 8.46
C PHE A 116 -6.06 5.85 7.75
N ASP A 117 -7.34 5.53 7.55
CA ASP A 117 -7.80 4.41 6.72
C ASP A 117 -8.86 4.96 5.76
N THR A 118 -8.57 4.91 4.46
CA THR A 118 -9.44 5.49 3.43
C THR A 118 -10.78 4.75 3.30
N MET A 119 -10.82 3.44 3.58
CA MET A 119 -12.05 2.66 3.58
C MET A 119 -12.97 3.08 4.73
N ILE A 120 -12.42 3.24 5.93
CA ILE A 120 -13.18 3.67 7.13
C ILE A 120 -13.67 5.11 6.95
N ALA A 121 -12.79 5.99 6.46
CA ALA A 121 -13.14 7.39 6.20
C ALA A 121 -14.29 7.50 5.20
N ALA A 122 -14.20 6.78 4.08
CA ALA A 122 -15.25 6.76 3.07
C ALA A 122 -16.59 6.25 3.62
N HIS A 123 -16.55 5.20 4.45
CA HIS A 123 -17.76 4.66 5.10
C HIS A 123 -18.41 5.69 6.04
N LEU A 124 -17.63 6.44 6.80
CA LEU A 124 -18.16 7.48 7.68
C LEU A 124 -18.77 8.65 6.91
N ILE A 125 -18.13 9.05 5.80
CA ILE A 125 -18.58 10.15 4.94
C ILE A 125 -19.89 9.79 4.23
N ASP A 126 -19.99 8.62 3.66
CA ASP A 126 -21.20 8.10 3.00
C ASP A 126 -21.46 6.64 3.36
N PRO A 127 -22.20 6.36 4.46
CA PRO A 127 -22.48 4.99 4.88
C PRO A 127 -23.43 4.23 3.94
N ASN A 128 -24.03 4.92 2.96
CA ASN A 128 -24.94 4.32 1.99
C ASN A 128 -24.26 4.02 0.63
N ALA A 129 -22.97 4.30 0.50
CA ALA A 129 -22.22 4.01 -0.72
C ALA A 129 -22.26 2.49 -1.03
N ARG A 130 -22.35 2.16 -2.33
CA ARG A 130 -22.46 0.76 -2.76
C ARG A 130 -21.16 -0.02 -2.58
N SER A 131 -20.02 0.66 -2.50
CA SER A 131 -18.71 0.04 -2.42
C SER A 131 -17.69 1.02 -1.84
N TYR A 132 -16.80 0.51 -1.01
CA TYR A 132 -15.64 1.24 -0.47
C TYR A 132 -14.31 0.66 -0.99
N LYS A 133 -14.35 -0.09 -2.10
CA LYS A 133 -13.14 -0.56 -2.77
C LYS A 133 -12.36 0.61 -3.33
N LEU A 134 -11.04 0.51 -3.33
CA LEU A 134 -10.14 1.57 -3.75
C LEU A 134 -10.42 2.06 -5.18
N ASP A 135 -10.65 1.15 -6.12
CA ASP A 135 -10.99 1.44 -7.51
C ASP A 135 -12.27 2.28 -7.66
N ASN A 136 -13.31 1.96 -6.85
CA ASN A 136 -14.56 2.71 -6.85
C ASN A 136 -14.41 4.08 -6.18
N LEU A 137 -13.63 4.16 -5.10
CA LEU A 137 -13.32 5.43 -4.44
C LEU A 137 -12.52 6.35 -5.35
N SER A 138 -11.51 5.82 -6.04
CA SER A 138 -10.72 6.53 -7.04
C SER A 138 -11.60 7.09 -8.15
N LEU A 139 -12.46 6.25 -8.73
CA LEU A 139 -13.37 6.70 -9.81
C LEU A 139 -14.33 7.78 -9.32
N SER A 140 -14.90 7.61 -8.12
CA SER A 140 -15.94 8.51 -7.59
C SER A 140 -15.41 9.87 -7.12
N HIS A 141 -14.21 9.88 -6.51
CA HIS A 141 -13.67 11.08 -5.85
C HIS A 141 -12.54 11.75 -6.64
N LEU A 142 -11.79 10.99 -7.46
CA LEU A 142 -10.68 11.50 -8.25
C LEU A 142 -11.01 11.55 -9.75
N ASN A 143 -12.13 10.95 -10.19
CA ASN A 143 -12.45 10.70 -11.59
C ASN A 143 -11.30 9.96 -12.32
N TYR A 144 -10.63 9.08 -11.58
CA TYR A 144 -9.49 8.32 -12.06
C TYR A 144 -9.83 6.83 -12.07
N LYS A 145 -9.66 6.19 -13.24
CA LYS A 145 -9.89 4.76 -13.42
C LYS A 145 -8.57 4.01 -13.21
N MET A 146 -8.47 3.29 -12.12
CA MET A 146 -7.33 2.44 -11.79
C MET A 146 -7.26 1.18 -12.64
N VAL A 147 -6.11 0.53 -12.65
CA VAL A 147 -5.94 -0.79 -13.24
C VAL A 147 -6.69 -1.82 -12.39
N PRO A 148 -7.64 -2.58 -12.96
CA PRO A 148 -8.35 -3.61 -12.20
C PRO A 148 -7.42 -4.78 -11.86
N ILE A 149 -7.50 -5.31 -10.64
CA ILE A 149 -6.71 -6.49 -10.23
C ILE A 149 -6.90 -7.69 -11.17
N GLN A 150 -8.10 -7.85 -11.77
CA GLN A 150 -8.39 -8.93 -12.69
C GLN A 150 -7.58 -8.85 -14.00
N ASP A 151 -7.11 -7.66 -14.37
CA ASP A 151 -6.27 -7.48 -15.54
C ASP A 151 -4.85 -8.02 -15.28
N LEU A 152 -4.42 -8.10 -14.00
CA LEU A 152 -3.13 -8.66 -13.60
C LEU A 152 -3.21 -10.16 -13.37
N ILE A 153 -4.13 -10.59 -12.49
CA ILE A 153 -4.17 -11.99 -12.01
C ILE A 153 -5.19 -12.87 -12.73
N GLY A 154 -5.99 -12.28 -13.63
CA GLY A 154 -7.07 -13.00 -14.31
C GLY A 154 -8.27 -13.30 -13.40
N SER A 155 -9.12 -14.22 -13.83
CA SER A 155 -10.33 -14.62 -13.09
C SER A 155 -10.67 -16.08 -13.27
N GLY A 156 -11.43 -16.64 -12.31
CA GLY A 156 -11.91 -18.03 -12.36
C GLY A 156 -10.79 -19.06 -12.20
N ARG A 157 -10.85 -20.15 -12.99
CA ARG A 157 -9.93 -21.30 -12.85
C ARG A 157 -8.48 -21.01 -13.29
N ASN A 158 -8.27 -19.96 -14.08
CA ASN A 158 -6.95 -19.60 -14.60
C ASN A 158 -6.35 -18.41 -13.82
N GLN A 159 -6.94 -18.05 -12.68
CA GLN A 159 -6.43 -17.00 -11.84
C GLN A 159 -5.07 -17.39 -11.25
N ILE A 160 -4.10 -16.50 -11.39
CA ILE A 160 -2.77 -16.63 -10.80
C ILE A 160 -2.69 -15.85 -9.48
N THR A 161 -1.62 -16.03 -8.72
CA THR A 161 -1.32 -15.25 -7.52
C THR A 161 -0.42 -14.06 -7.84
N MET A 162 -0.38 -13.03 -6.98
CA MET A 162 0.38 -11.80 -7.24
C MET A 162 1.88 -12.04 -7.42
N ASP A 163 2.45 -13.04 -6.77
CA ASP A 163 3.85 -13.46 -6.93
C ASP A 163 4.18 -14.03 -8.32
N GLN A 164 3.16 -14.30 -9.15
CA GLN A 164 3.31 -14.79 -10.53
C GLN A 164 3.11 -13.69 -11.59
N VAL A 165 2.73 -12.47 -11.17
CA VAL A 165 2.52 -11.34 -12.08
C VAL A 165 3.86 -10.81 -12.57
N GLU A 166 3.92 -10.31 -13.81
CA GLU A 166 5.12 -9.69 -14.35
C GLU A 166 5.52 -8.45 -13.54
N LEU A 167 6.83 -8.29 -13.28
CA LEU A 167 7.37 -7.26 -12.39
C LEU A 167 6.97 -5.83 -12.80
N ALA A 168 6.89 -5.55 -14.09
CA ALA A 168 6.49 -4.23 -14.58
C ALA A 168 5.02 -3.93 -14.28
N ASP A 169 4.15 -4.94 -14.42
CA ASP A 169 2.71 -4.79 -14.23
C ASP A 169 2.36 -4.64 -12.75
N ILE A 170 2.93 -5.49 -11.88
CA ILE A 170 2.73 -5.38 -10.44
C ILE A 170 3.33 -4.08 -9.88
N THR A 171 4.46 -3.61 -10.42
CA THR A 171 5.07 -2.33 -10.02
C THR A 171 4.12 -1.17 -10.25
N PHE A 172 3.53 -1.12 -11.46
CA PHE A 172 2.59 -0.06 -11.77
C PHE A 172 1.35 -0.14 -10.89
N TYR A 173 0.75 -1.32 -10.76
CA TYR A 173 -0.45 -1.57 -9.97
C TYR A 173 -0.26 -1.18 -8.49
N ALA A 174 0.76 -1.73 -7.84
CA ALA A 174 1.03 -1.52 -6.43
C ALA A 174 1.39 -0.06 -6.09
N ALA A 175 2.19 0.58 -6.95
CA ALA A 175 2.52 2.00 -6.79
C ALA A 175 1.30 2.91 -7.04
N GLU A 176 0.38 2.52 -7.96
CA GLU A 176 -0.88 3.20 -8.19
C GLU A 176 -1.79 3.14 -6.96
N ASP A 177 -1.91 1.97 -6.30
CA ASP A 177 -2.72 1.82 -5.10
C ASP A 177 -2.23 2.75 -3.98
N ALA A 178 -0.93 2.79 -3.71
CA ALA A 178 -0.35 3.67 -2.70
C ALA A 178 -0.53 5.17 -3.02
N ASP A 179 -0.38 5.56 -4.29
CA ASP A 179 -0.58 6.94 -4.76
C ASP A 179 -2.03 7.39 -4.63
N VAL A 180 -2.97 6.55 -5.06
CA VAL A 180 -4.41 6.86 -4.93
C VAL A 180 -4.82 7.03 -3.47
N VAL A 181 -4.28 6.22 -2.57
CA VAL A 181 -4.54 6.34 -1.13
C VAL A 181 -4.09 7.69 -0.59
N ILE A 182 -2.91 8.21 -0.98
CA ILE A 182 -2.44 9.55 -0.57
C ILE A 182 -3.41 10.64 -1.03
N GLU A 183 -3.87 10.57 -2.29
CA GLU A 183 -4.80 11.55 -2.83
C GLU A 183 -6.16 11.50 -2.10
N LEU A 184 -6.69 10.30 -1.85
CA LEU A 184 -7.95 10.11 -1.13
C LEU A 184 -7.85 10.56 0.34
N THR A 185 -6.70 10.35 0.98
CA THR A 185 -6.46 10.81 2.36
C THR A 185 -6.67 12.30 2.48
N ASP A 186 -6.09 13.08 1.58
CA ASP A 186 -6.25 14.55 1.57
C ASP A 186 -7.70 15.00 1.37
N ILE A 187 -8.43 14.32 0.49
CA ILE A 187 -9.84 14.63 0.21
C ILE A 187 -10.71 14.26 1.41
N PHE A 188 -10.57 13.05 1.93
CA PHE A 188 -11.41 12.55 3.00
C PHE A 188 -11.14 13.24 4.34
N LEU A 189 -9.90 13.64 4.63
CA LEU A 189 -9.57 14.47 5.79
C LEU A 189 -10.35 15.80 5.77
N LYS A 190 -10.43 16.46 4.60
CA LYS A 190 -11.16 17.71 4.42
C LYS A 190 -12.68 17.47 4.60
N GLU A 191 -13.20 16.40 4.02
CA GLU A 191 -14.62 16.09 4.06
C GLU A 191 -15.08 15.67 5.47
N LEU A 192 -14.30 14.83 6.18
CA LEU A 192 -14.57 14.47 7.58
C LEU A 192 -14.62 15.69 8.49
N LYS A 193 -13.70 16.65 8.32
CA LYS A 193 -13.71 17.92 9.08
C LYS A 193 -14.92 18.76 8.75
N LYS A 194 -15.28 18.90 7.49
CA LYS A 194 -16.43 19.68 7.02
C LYS A 194 -17.75 19.12 7.54
N GLN A 195 -17.87 17.80 7.64
CA GLN A 195 -19.06 17.12 8.16
C GLN A 195 -19.05 16.95 9.70
N ASN A 196 -18.03 17.44 10.41
CA ASN A 196 -17.83 17.23 11.86
C ASN A 196 -17.71 15.75 12.26
N LEU A 197 -17.24 14.89 11.37
CA LEU A 197 -17.06 13.44 11.59
C LEU A 197 -15.65 13.06 12.05
N TYR A 198 -14.71 13.99 11.98
CA TYR A 198 -13.29 13.69 12.27
C TYR A 198 -13.07 13.17 13.70
N SER A 199 -13.83 13.66 14.69
CA SER A 199 -13.74 13.19 16.08
C SER A 199 -14.24 11.75 16.29
N TYR A 200 -15.05 11.23 15.38
CA TYR A 200 -15.52 9.84 15.41
C TYR A 200 -14.59 8.92 14.64
N PHE A 201 -13.80 9.48 13.74
CA PHE A 201 -12.80 8.74 12.97
C PHE A 201 -11.55 8.44 13.81
N LYS A 202 -11.13 9.35 14.70
CA LYS A 202 -10.05 9.21 15.66
C LYS A 202 -10.46 8.32 16.82
#